data_7cf9e7e8ee6a0d57a8a427f9bd5f9672
#
_entry.id   7cf9e7e8ee6a0d57a8a427f9bd5f9672
#
_cell.length_a   1.000
_cell.length_b   1.000
_cell.length_c   1.000
_cell.angle_alpha   90.00
_cell.angle_beta   90.00
_cell.angle_gamma   90.00
#
_symmetry.space_group_name_H-M   'P 1'
#
loop_
_entity.id
_entity.type
_entity.pdbx_description
1 polymer ?
#
loop_
_entity_poly.entity_id
_entity_poly.type
_entity_poly.pdbx_seq_one_letter_code
_entity_poly.pdbx_strand_id
1 'polypeptide(L)'
;MCIRDRAEMLCQILSKKKSEMEKQMRQFQNTLDQLGDDIDRLQEGKSMMTYMDEIDVGLADVPLMNLLSMRSLVRDYEFADAYGTYFGRLFRKIADQQLTMTAPPMVLFHSSAFTPEGMDTEFAVPVEECVKGTRDFQPGLCLKTVLHGSYRQLPSVYARQCQWAENHGYEGSDALYEVYVTDPSQVSCLL
;
A
#
# COMPACT_ATOMS: atom_id res chain seq x y z
N MET A 1 19.65 -25.28 -34.17
CA MET A 1 19.34 -23.95 -33.58
C MET A 1 19.81 -22.89 -34.57
N CYS A 2 18.87 -22.23 -35.21
CA CYS A 2 19.16 -21.31 -36.32
C CYS A 2 19.76 -19.99 -35.78
N ILE A 3 20.58 -19.29 -36.56
CA ILE A 3 21.18 -18.00 -36.20
C ILE A 3 20.08 -16.98 -35.86
N ARG A 4 18.93 -17.09 -36.52
CA ARG A 4 17.75 -16.26 -36.32
C ARG A 4 17.13 -16.43 -34.92
N ASP A 5 17.03 -17.66 -34.41
CA ASP A 5 16.49 -17.96 -33.09
C ASP A 5 17.37 -17.38 -31.97
N ARG A 6 18.69 -17.32 -32.18
CA ARG A 6 19.63 -16.70 -31.22
C ARG A 6 19.48 -15.19 -31.16
N ALA A 7 19.27 -14.54 -32.30
CA ALA A 7 19.08 -13.10 -32.36
C ALA A 7 17.76 -12.68 -31.69
N GLU A 8 16.68 -13.42 -31.92
CA GLU A 8 15.38 -13.18 -31.28
C GLU A 8 15.45 -13.36 -29.77
N MET A 9 16.11 -14.43 -29.27
CA MET A 9 16.32 -14.67 -27.85
C MET A 9 17.16 -13.56 -27.21
N LEU A 10 18.22 -13.10 -27.88
CA LEU A 10 19.05 -12.00 -27.40
C LEU A 10 18.28 -10.69 -27.33
N CYS A 11 17.45 -10.38 -28.33
CA CYS A 11 16.58 -9.22 -28.32
C CYS A 11 15.58 -9.26 -27.15
N GLN A 12 14.98 -10.41 -26.86
CA GLN A 12 14.08 -10.56 -25.71
C GLN A 12 14.79 -10.31 -24.39
N ILE A 13 15.99 -10.87 -24.19
CA ILE A 13 16.80 -10.68 -22.99
C ILE A 13 17.18 -9.21 -22.80
N LEU A 14 17.64 -8.55 -23.87
CA LEU A 14 18.01 -7.14 -23.83
C LEU A 14 16.81 -6.24 -23.60
N SER A 15 15.66 -6.53 -24.20
CA SER A 15 14.42 -5.80 -23.99
C SER A 15 13.93 -5.92 -22.53
N LYS A 16 14.00 -7.12 -21.95
CA LYS A 16 13.68 -7.32 -20.53
C LYS A 16 14.63 -6.53 -19.63
N LYS A 17 15.94 -6.60 -19.90
CA LYS A 17 16.94 -5.86 -19.13
C LYS A 17 16.75 -4.34 -19.23
N LYS A 18 16.43 -3.85 -20.44
CA LYS A 18 16.09 -2.44 -20.67
C LYS A 18 14.89 -2.01 -19.81
N SER A 19 13.80 -2.78 -19.85
CA SER A 19 12.60 -2.50 -19.05
C SER A 19 12.87 -2.48 -17.55
N GLU A 20 13.71 -3.42 -17.05
CA GLU A 20 14.13 -3.43 -15.63
C GLU A 20 14.93 -2.17 -15.27
N MET A 21 15.87 -1.75 -16.14
CA MET A 21 16.65 -0.52 -15.92
C MET A 21 15.78 0.74 -15.98
N GLU A 22 14.82 0.81 -16.89
CA GLU A 22 13.86 1.92 -16.97
C GLU A 22 12.98 2.00 -15.72
N LYS A 23 12.61 0.86 -15.13
CA LYS A 23 11.89 0.80 -13.85
C LYS A 23 12.74 1.33 -12.70
N GLN A 24 14.00 0.91 -12.60
CA GLN A 24 14.94 1.43 -11.59
C GLN A 24 15.19 2.93 -11.76
N MET A 25 15.31 3.41 -12.98
CA MET A 25 15.50 4.84 -13.25
C MET A 25 14.31 5.67 -12.78
N ARG A 26 13.08 5.20 -12.99
CA ARG A 26 11.87 5.85 -12.46
C ARG A 26 11.87 5.88 -10.92
N GLN A 27 12.29 4.79 -10.27
CA GLN A 27 12.40 4.75 -8.80
C GLN A 27 13.41 5.76 -8.28
N PHE A 28 14.58 5.86 -8.90
CA PHE A 28 15.58 6.87 -8.54
C PHE A 28 15.08 8.28 -8.76
N GLN A 29 14.36 8.54 -9.86
CA GLN A 29 13.77 9.85 -10.11
C GLN A 29 12.77 10.24 -9.02
N ASN A 30 11.88 9.32 -8.65
CA ASN A 30 10.93 9.55 -7.55
C ASN A 30 11.64 9.86 -6.22
N THR A 31 12.74 9.18 -5.93
CA THR A 31 13.54 9.45 -4.72
C THR A 31 14.19 10.83 -4.77
N LEU A 32 14.71 11.24 -5.94
CA LEU A 32 15.30 12.57 -6.11
C LEU A 32 14.25 13.66 -5.97
N ASP A 33 13.07 13.48 -6.52
CA ASP A 33 11.96 14.43 -6.40
C ASP A 33 11.53 14.58 -4.94
N GLN A 34 11.46 13.48 -4.19
CA GLN A 34 11.15 13.50 -2.76
C GLN A 34 12.23 14.25 -1.95
N LEU A 35 13.52 14.00 -2.21
CA LEU A 35 14.60 14.71 -1.56
C LEU A 35 14.57 16.21 -1.89
N GLY A 36 14.18 16.57 -3.12
CA GLY A 36 13.97 17.96 -3.52
C GLY A 36 12.87 18.62 -2.69
N ASP A 37 11.70 18.00 -2.59
CA ASP A 37 10.59 18.50 -1.79
C ASP A 37 10.96 18.64 -0.30
N ASP A 38 11.71 17.69 0.25
CA ASP A 38 12.16 17.74 1.65
C ASP A 38 13.17 18.87 1.88
N ILE A 39 14.09 19.09 0.94
CA ILE A 39 15.04 20.21 0.98
C ILE A 39 14.33 21.56 0.92
N ASP A 40 13.37 21.71 0.00
CA ASP A 40 12.61 22.95 -0.16
C ASP A 40 11.83 23.27 1.12
N ARG A 41 11.19 22.28 1.74
CA ARG A 41 10.48 22.43 3.03
C ARG A 41 11.42 22.86 4.16
N LEU A 42 12.60 22.24 4.25
CA LEU A 42 13.60 22.61 5.24
C LEU A 42 14.13 24.04 5.02
N GLN A 43 14.30 24.47 3.76
CA GLN A 43 14.72 25.83 3.41
C GLN A 43 13.64 26.87 3.74
N GLU A 44 12.35 26.51 3.62
CA GLU A 44 11.22 27.35 4.04
C GLU A 44 11.08 27.43 5.58
N GLY A 45 11.97 26.79 6.35
CA GLY A 45 11.94 26.78 7.81
C GLY A 45 10.79 25.96 8.39
N LYS A 46 10.11 25.17 7.57
CA LYS A 46 9.10 24.19 8.01
C LYS A 46 9.83 22.98 8.54
N SER A 47 9.88 22.84 9.85
CA SER A 47 10.38 21.62 10.50
C SER A 47 9.54 20.42 10.03
N MET A 48 10.18 19.29 9.76
CA MET A 48 9.46 18.02 9.58
C MET A 48 8.51 17.71 10.75
N MET A 49 8.86 18.19 11.95
CA MET A 49 8.01 18.10 13.14
C MET A 49 6.72 18.91 13.05
N THR A 50 6.74 20.10 12.43
CA THR A 50 5.53 20.92 12.27
C THR A 50 4.51 20.25 11.37
N TYR A 51 4.95 19.54 10.32
CA TYR A 51 4.05 18.79 9.46
C TYR A 51 3.41 17.61 10.19
N MET A 52 4.15 16.92 11.06
CA MET A 52 3.60 15.83 11.85
C MET A 52 2.53 16.31 12.83
N ASP A 53 2.65 17.52 13.36
CA ASP A 53 1.66 18.12 14.28
C ASP A 53 0.33 18.45 13.59
N GLU A 54 0.33 18.66 12.28
CA GLU A 54 -0.86 18.90 11.48
C GLU A 54 -1.63 17.61 11.12
N ILE A 55 -1.00 16.43 11.33
CA ILE A 55 -1.64 15.13 11.08
C ILE A 55 -2.59 14.81 12.24
N ASP A 56 -3.89 14.81 11.94
CA ASP A 56 -4.92 14.45 12.91
C ASP A 56 -4.93 12.93 13.17
N VAL A 57 -4.85 12.57 14.44
CA VAL A 57 -4.88 11.17 14.89
C VAL A 57 -6.00 11.02 15.90
N GLY A 58 -6.93 10.14 15.59
CA GLY A 58 -8.07 9.85 16.47
C GLY A 58 -8.18 8.35 16.79
N LEU A 59 -8.96 8.05 17.84
CA LEU A 59 -9.38 6.69 18.14
C LEU A 59 -10.66 6.35 17.39
N ALA A 60 -10.74 5.14 16.86
CA ALA A 60 -11.94 4.61 16.23
C ALA A 60 -12.17 3.16 16.70
N ASP A 61 -13.38 2.84 17.09
CA ASP A 61 -13.80 1.47 17.31
C ASP A 61 -14.29 0.88 15.98
N VAL A 62 -13.57 -0.12 15.49
CA VAL A 62 -13.81 -0.73 14.18
C VAL A 62 -14.53 -2.04 14.38
N PRO A 63 -15.77 -2.19 13.83
CA PRO A 63 -16.58 -3.38 14.03
C PRO A 63 -15.97 -4.60 13.33
N LEU A 64 -16.47 -5.77 13.69
CA LEU A 64 -16.20 -7.03 12.99
C LEU A 64 -16.56 -6.89 11.50
N MET A 65 -15.66 -7.29 10.63
CA MET A 65 -15.86 -7.35 9.18
C MET A 65 -15.59 -8.76 8.67
N ASN A 66 -16.30 -9.16 7.61
CA ASN A 66 -16.00 -10.36 6.86
C ASN A 66 -15.20 -9.98 5.62
N LEU A 67 -13.93 -10.39 5.56
CA LEU A 67 -12.99 -10.02 4.51
C LEU A 67 -12.85 -11.13 3.47
N LEU A 68 -13.18 -10.84 2.22
CA LEU A 68 -12.70 -11.62 1.10
C LEU A 68 -11.26 -11.22 0.82
N SER A 69 -10.29 -12.12 0.98
CA SER A 69 -8.89 -11.73 0.96
C SER A 69 -7.97 -12.69 0.20
N MET A 70 -6.80 -12.17 -0.14
CA MET A 70 -5.66 -12.90 -0.71
C MET A 70 -4.37 -12.40 -0.06
N ARG A 71 -3.55 -13.32 0.48
CA ARG A 71 -2.31 -13.00 1.19
C ARG A 71 -1.10 -13.49 0.41
N SER A 72 -0.05 -12.69 0.35
CA SER A 72 1.19 -12.99 -0.35
C SER A 72 2.36 -12.20 0.21
N LEU A 73 3.57 -12.70 0.00
CA LEU A 73 4.80 -11.92 0.17
C LEU A 73 4.97 -11.01 -1.05
N VAL A 74 5.03 -9.70 -0.81
CA VAL A 74 5.16 -8.67 -1.85
C VAL A 74 6.47 -7.92 -1.65
N ARG A 75 7.34 -7.93 -2.66
CA ARG A 75 8.58 -7.17 -2.63
C ARG A 75 8.31 -5.69 -2.91
N ASP A 76 9.17 -4.82 -2.38
CA ASP A 76 9.03 -3.37 -2.49
C ASP A 76 8.74 -2.89 -3.92
N TYR A 77 9.51 -3.34 -4.89
CA TYR A 77 9.35 -2.97 -6.30
C TYR A 77 8.14 -3.63 -7.01
N GLU A 78 7.44 -4.57 -6.35
CA GLU A 78 6.29 -5.30 -6.90
C GLU A 78 4.95 -4.73 -6.42
N PHE A 79 4.95 -3.80 -5.45
CA PHE A 79 3.70 -3.32 -4.83
C PHE A 79 2.71 -2.78 -5.87
N ALA A 80 3.13 -1.92 -6.80
CA ALA A 80 2.24 -1.34 -7.79
C ALA A 80 1.56 -2.41 -8.67
N ASP A 81 2.32 -3.42 -9.10
CA ASP A 81 1.81 -4.54 -9.90
C ASP A 81 0.94 -5.49 -9.06
N ALA A 82 1.30 -5.68 -7.79
CA ALA A 82 0.57 -6.50 -6.84
C ALA A 82 -0.83 -5.94 -6.56
N TYR A 83 -0.96 -4.63 -6.33
CA TYR A 83 -2.25 -3.98 -6.16
C TYR A 83 -3.19 -4.27 -7.34
N GLY A 84 -2.76 -3.99 -8.57
CA GLY A 84 -3.56 -4.28 -9.77
C GLY A 84 -3.93 -5.76 -9.91
N THR A 85 -2.98 -6.65 -9.61
CA THR A 85 -3.16 -8.10 -9.75
C THR A 85 -4.13 -8.64 -8.71
N TYR A 86 -3.92 -8.37 -7.42
CA TYR A 86 -4.70 -8.96 -6.34
C TYR A 86 -6.09 -8.35 -6.24
N PHE A 87 -6.22 -7.01 -6.31
CA PHE A 87 -7.55 -6.39 -6.34
C PHE A 87 -8.32 -6.75 -7.59
N GLY A 88 -7.66 -6.83 -8.76
CA GLY A 88 -8.32 -7.30 -9.98
C GLY A 88 -8.90 -8.72 -9.87
N ARG A 89 -8.21 -9.63 -9.15
CA ARG A 89 -8.71 -10.98 -8.85
C ARG A 89 -9.87 -10.96 -7.86
N LEU A 90 -9.77 -10.16 -6.79
CA LEU A 90 -10.81 -10.03 -5.78
C LEU A 90 -12.09 -9.44 -6.38
N PHE A 91 -12.00 -8.34 -7.14
CA PHE A 91 -13.16 -7.72 -7.79
C PHE A 91 -13.80 -8.64 -8.84
N ARG A 92 -13.00 -9.42 -9.59
CA ARG A 92 -13.54 -10.42 -10.49
C ARG A 92 -14.34 -11.48 -9.72
N LYS A 93 -13.81 -12.00 -8.62
CA LYS A 93 -14.50 -12.97 -7.78
C LYS A 93 -15.78 -12.40 -7.18
N ILE A 94 -15.78 -11.14 -6.73
CA ILE A 94 -16.96 -10.43 -6.25
C ILE A 94 -18.03 -10.36 -7.34
N ALA A 95 -17.65 -9.98 -8.56
CA ALA A 95 -18.56 -9.91 -9.70
C ALA A 95 -19.11 -11.31 -10.09
N ASP A 96 -18.25 -12.31 -10.21
CA ASP A 96 -18.62 -13.67 -10.62
C ASP A 96 -19.57 -14.35 -9.61
N GLN A 97 -19.41 -14.06 -8.32
CA GLN A 97 -20.22 -14.62 -7.23
C GLN A 97 -21.32 -13.68 -6.73
N GLN A 98 -21.45 -12.50 -7.35
CA GLN A 98 -22.44 -11.48 -7.00
C GLN A 98 -22.40 -11.09 -5.50
N LEU A 99 -21.17 -10.93 -4.95
CA LEU A 99 -20.97 -10.55 -3.56
C LEU A 99 -21.22 -9.06 -3.34
N THR A 100 -21.73 -8.71 -2.16
CA THR A 100 -22.02 -7.35 -1.75
C THR A 100 -20.86 -6.75 -0.98
N MET A 101 -20.20 -5.73 -1.50
CA MET A 101 -19.15 -5.00 -0.79
C MET A 101 -19.78 -4.15 0.32
N THR A 102 -19.25 -4.26 1.55
CA THR A 102 -19.74 -3.52 2.73
C THR A 102 -18.86 -2.32 3.09
N ALA A 103 -17.62 -2.29 2.61
CA ALA A 103 -16.68 -1.19 2.84
C ALA A 103 -15.65 -1.12 1.70
N PRO A 104 -14.85 -0.03 1.61
CA PRO A 104 -13.79 0.10 0.63
C PRO A 104 -12.73 -0.99 0.75
N PRO A 105 -11.98 -1.28 -0.34
CA PRO A 105 -10.86 -2.22 -0.32
C PRO A 105 -9.77 -1.78 0.64
N MET A 106 -9.04 -2.74 1.20
CA MET A 106 -8.00 -2.51 2.18
C MET A 106 -6.81 -3.44 2.00
N VAL A 107 -5.67 -3.02 2.53
CA VAL A 107 -4.47 -3.84 2.63
C VAL A 107 -4.06 -3.95 4.08
N LEU A 108 -3.78 -5.18 4.53
CA LEU A 108 -3.28 -5.47 5.86
C LEU A 108 -1.81 -5.91 5.75
N PHE A 109 -0.97 -5.36 6.60
CA PHE A 109 0.45 -5.68 6.70
C PHE A 109 0.67 -6.55 7.94
N HIS A 110 1.14 -7.79 7.70
CA HIS A 110 1.35 -8.78 8.76
C HIS A 110 2.80 -8.88 9.22
N SER A 111 3.71 -8.15 8.60
CA SER A 111 5.08 -8.01 9.05
C SER A 111 5.38 -6.56 9.42
N SER A 112 6.10 -6.37 10.51
CA SER A 112 6.50 -5.05 11.03
C SER A 112 7.65 -4.40 10.24
N ALA A 113 8.33 -5.16 9.38
CA ALA A 113 9.47 -4.68 8.60
C ALA A 113 9.52 -5.34 7.22
N PHE A 114 10.10 -4.60 6.27
CA PHE A 114 10.49 -5.16 4.99
C PHE A 114 11.65 -6.14 5.17
N THR A 115 11.51 -7.32 4.60
CA THR A 115 12.60 -8.29 4.46
C THR A 115 13.01 -8.41 3.00
N PRO A 116 14.19 -8.96 2.68
CA PRO A 116 14.59 -9.22 1.29
C PRO A 116 13.60 -10.12 0.53
N GLU A 117 12.88 -10.98 1.26
CA GLU A 117 11.85 -11.88 0.73
C GLU A 117 10.57 -11.15 0.39
N GLY A 118 10.32 -9.99 1.01
CA GLY A 118 9.13 -9.16 0.85
C GLY A 118 8.40 -8.89 2.16
N MET A 119 7.33 -8.12 2.07
CA MET A 119 6.40 -7.84 3.16
C MET A 119 5.20 -8.79 3.05
N ASP A 120 4.82 -9.41 4.15
CA ASP A 120 3.65 -10.26 4.22
C ASP A 120 2.39 -9.40 4.19
N THR A 121 1.72 -9.41 3.06
CA THR A 121 0.68 -8.47 2.69
C THR A 121 -0.61 -9.20 2.34
N GLU A 122 -1.71 -8.74 2.90
CA GLU A 122 -3.04 -9.26 2.61
C GLU A 122 -3.90 -8.17 1.97
N PHE A 123 -4.32 -8.42 0.73
CA PHE A 123 -5.26 -7.61 -0.01
C PHE A 123 -6.67 -8.10 0.31
N ALA A 124 -7.56 -7.21 0.71
CA ALA A 124 -8.87 -7.58 1.19
C ALA A 124 -9.97 -6.61 0.74
N VAL A 125 -11.17 -7.16 0.57
CA VAL A 125 -12.39 -6.39 0.34
C VAL A 125 -13.45 -6.90 1.33
N PRO A 126 -14.01 -6.02 2.18
CA PRO A 126 -15.11 -6.40 3.07
C PRO A 126 -16.35 -6.74 2.27
N VAL A 127 -16.95 -7.91 2.53
CA VAL A 127 -18.15 -8.39 1.87
C VAL A 127 -19.16 -8.92 2.89
N GLU A 128 -20.46 -8.91 2.52
CA GLU A 128 -21.52 -9.37 3.39
C GLU A 128 -21.54 -10.91 3.49
N GLU A 129 -21.33 -11.60 2.35
CA GLU A 129 -21.51 -13.02 2.25
C GLU A 129 -20.27 -13.80 2.72
N CYS A 130 -20.51 -14.87 3.51
CA CYS A 130 -19.46 -15.81 3.90
C CYS A 130 -19.28 -16.87 2.82
N VAL A 131 -18.19 -16.79 2.05
CA VAL A 131 -17.85 -17.72 0.98
C VAL A 131 -16.44 -18.27 1.14
N LYS A 132 -16.06 -19.24 0.32
CA LYS A 132 -14.68 -19.75 0.35
C LYS A 132 -13.66 -18.63 0.09
N GLY A 133 -12.76 -18.40 1.04
CA GLY A 133 -11.73 -17.37 0.99
C GLY A 133 -12.12 -16.08 1.70
N THR A 134 -13.23 -16.08 2.45
CA THR A 134 -13.52 -15.04 3.43
C THR A 134 -13.05 -15.47 4.82
N ARG A 135 -12.77 -14.47 5.66
CA ARG A 135 -12.45 -14.63 7.07
C ARG A 135 -12.95 -13.45 7.89
N ASP A 136 -13.16 -13.69 9.17
CA ASP A 136 -13.46 -12.63 10.11
C ASP A 136 -12.21 -11.77 10.39
N PHE A 137 -12.44 -10.47 10.52
CA PHE A 137 -11.44 -9.50 10.93
C PHE A 137 -12.06 -8.54 11.95
N GLN A 138 -11.55 -8.57 13.16
CA GLN A 138 -12.03 -7.77 14.28
C GLN A 138 -10.87 -6.95 14.87
N PRO A 139 -10.56 -5.78 14.32
CA PRO A 139 -9.46 -4.95 14.81
C PRO A 139 -9.79 -4.27 16.15
N GLY A 140 -11.07 -3.99 16.45
CA GLY A 140 -11.48 -3.31 17.68
C GLY A 140 -11.05 -1.85 17.72
N LEU A 141 -10.46 -1.43 18.86
CA LEU A 141 -9.99 -0.05 19.02
C LEU A 141 -8.71 0.20 18.22
N CYS A 142 -8.77 1.14 17.28
CA CYS A 142 -7.67 1.49 16.39
C CYS A 142 -7.32 2.97 16.45
N LEU A 143 -6.06 3.30 16.18
CA LEU A 143 -5.69 4.65 15.75
C LEU A 143 -6.08 4.85 14.29
N LYS A 144 -6.74 5.97 14.02
CA LYS A 144 -7.21 6.32 12.69
C LYS A 144 -6.68 7.68 12.27
N THR A 145 -6.16 7.75 11.07
CA THR A 145 -5.83 8.99 10.36
C THR A 145 -6.41 8.93 8.96
N VAL A 146 -6.95 10.04 8.48
CA VAL A 146 -7.38 10.18 7.10
C VAL A 146 -6.32 10.99 6.35
N LEU A 147 -5.62 10.35 5.44
CA LEU A 147 -4.63 11.00 4.59
C LEU A 147 -5.32 11.54 3.33
N HIS A 148 -5.23 12.86 3.13
CA HIS A 148 -5.61 13.54 1.90
C HIS A 148 -4.34 13.97 1.17
N GLY A 149 -4.01 13.30 0.05
CA GLY A 149 -2.83 13.63 -0.74
C GLY A 149 -2.02 12.42 -1.17
N SER A 150 -0.72 12.63 -1.31
CA SER A 150 0.20 11.62 -1.82
C SER A 150 0.47 10.51 -0.79
N TYR A 151 0.56 9.27 -1.25
CA TYR A 151 1.03 8.12 -0.47
C TYR A 151 2.46 8.28 0.06
N ARG A 152 3.25 9.22 -0.49
CA ARG A 152 4.58 9.58 0.02
C ARG A 152 4.55 10.08 1.46
N GLN A 153 3.40 10.53 1.94
CA GLN A 153 3.21 11.03 3.31
C GLN A 153 2.92 9.92 4.33
N LEU A 154 2.65 8.68 3.90
CA LEU A 154 2.34 7.55 4.79
C LEU A 154 3.39 7.32 5.88
N PRO A 155 4.71 7.36 5.63
CA PRO A 155 5.71 7.21 6.68
C PRO A 155 5.56 8.24 7.82
N SER A 156 5.22 9.48 7.48
CA SER A 156 4.97 10.56 8.47
C SER A 156 3.68 10.30 9.25
N VAL A 157 2.65 9.77 8.60
CA VAL A 157 1.40 9.38 9.25
C VAL A 157 1.66 8.28 10.27
N TYR A 158 2.40 7.24 9.91
CA TYR A 158 2.73 6.14 10.82
C TYR A 158 3.56 6.62 12.00
N ALA A 159 4.59 7.44 11.75
CA ALA A 159 5.41 8.02 12.80
C ALA A 159 4.56 8.85 13.78
N ARG A 160 3.61 9.65 13.26
CA ARG A 160 2.70 10.43 14.09
C ARG A 160 1.75 9.57 14.92
N GLN A 161 1.20 8.51 14.35
CA GLN A 161 0.36 7.55 15.07
C GLN A 161 1.13 6.86 16.20
N CYS A 162 2.38 6.42 15.96
CA CYS A 162 3.23 5.85 16.99
C CYS A 162 3.49 6.86 18.13
N GLN A 163 3.90 8.09 17.79
CA GLN A 163 4.12 9.14 18.78
C GLN A 163 2.86 9.47 19.59
N TRP A 164 1.70 9.51 18.91
CA TRP A 164 0.43 9.77 19.57
C TRP A 164 0.09 8.64 20.56
N ALA A 165 0.27 7.37 20.15
CA ALA A 165 0.06 6.21 21.02
C ALA A 165 0.94 6.27 22.26
N GLU A 166 2.25 6.49 22.10
CA GLU A 166 3.20 6.62 23.20
C GLU A 166 2.80 7.73 24.18
N ASN A 167 2.44 8.91 23.66
CA ASN A 167 2.05 10.06 24.47
C ASN A 167 0.75 9.84 25.27
N HIS A 168 -0.11 8.93 24.82
CA HIS A 168 -1.40 8.64 25.47
C HIS A 168 -1.40 7.28 26.20
N GLY A 169 -0.26 6.59 26.28
CA GLY A 169 -0.11 5.33 27.00
C GLY A 169 -0.78 4.13 26.31
N TYR A 170 -0.92 4.17 25.00
CA TYR A 170 -1.40 3.04 24.22
C TYR A 170 -0.23 2.20 23.70
N GLU A 171 -0.39 0.89 23.76
CA GLU A 171 0.52 -0.05 23.10
C GLU A 171 -0.10 -0.48 21.77
N GLY A 172 0.67 -0.36 20.68
CA GLY A 172 0.23 -0.81 19.35
C GLY A 172 0.25 -2.34 19.26
N SER A 173 -0.77 -2.93 18.68
CA SER A 173 -0.67 -4.29 18.13
C SER A 173 0.07 -4.25 16.80
N ASP A 174 0.62 -5.40 16.36
CA ASP A 174 1.37 -5.49 15.09
C ASP A 174 0.52 -5.35 13.82
N ALA A 175 -0.77 -5.08 13.94
CA ALA A 175 -1.69 -5.03 12.80
C ALA A 175 -1.83 -3.60 12.26
N LEU A 176 -1.10 -3.29 11.21
CA LEU A 176 -1.29 -2.10 10.40
C LEU A 176 -2.16 -2.43 9.19
N TYR A 177 -3.14 -1.57 8.89
CA TYR A 177 -3.91 -1.69 7.65
C TYR A 177 -4.28 -0.32 7.06
N GLU A 178 -4.36 -0.28 5.74
CA GLU A 178 -4.74 0.88 4.95
C GLU A 178 -6.08 0.63 4.27
N VAL A 179 -6.97 1.63 4.30
CA VAL A 179 -8.29 1.58 3.63
C VAL A 179 -8.29 2.59 2.49
N TYR A 180 -8.56 2.14 1.27
CA TYR A 180 -8.54 2.96 0.06
C TYR A 180 -9.92 3.52 -0.24
N VAL A 181 -10.17 4.75 0.23
CA VAL A 181 -11.48 5.42 0.10
C VAL A 181 -11.73 5.95 -1.31
N THR A 182 -10.67 6.31 -2.03
CA THR A 182 -10.72 6.76 -3.43
C THR A 182 -10.09 5.74 -4.36
N ASP A 183 -10.69 5.52 -5.52
CA ASP A 183 -10.11 4.69 -6.58
C ASP A 183 -8.85 5.38 -7.14
N PRO A 184 -7.66 4.76 -7.03
CA PRO A 184 -6.42 5.33 -7.56
C PRO A 184 -6.47 5.62 -9.07
N SER A 185 -7.31 4.91 -9.82
CA SER A 185 -7.48 5.13 -11.27
C SER A 185 -8.23 6.42 -11.60
N GLN A 186 -8.95 6.99 -10.65
CA GLN A 186 -9.71 8.24 -10.81
C GLN A 186 -8.91 9.48 -10.41
N VAL A 187 -7.74 9.30 -9.80
CA VAL A 187 -6.88 10.40 -9.33
C VAL A 187 -5.75 10.61 -10.33
N SER A 188 -6.00 11.41 -11.35
CA SER A 188 -5.07 11.67 -12.46
C SER A 188 -3.80 12.48 -12.10
N CYS A 189 -3.49 12.74 -10.84
CA CYS A 189 -2.44 13.68 -10.42
C CYS A 189 -1.53 13.19 -9.28
N LEU A 190 -1.41 11.90 -8.98
CA LEU A 190 -0.64 11.46 -7.80
C LEU A 190 0.43 10.37 -8.11
N LEU A 191 0.94 10.34 -9.33
CA LEU A 191 2.13 9.53 -9.67
C LEU A 191 3.31 10.42 -9.93
#